data_e442bc030f92753a95c7633db7624a62
#
_entry.id   e442bc030f92753a95c7633db7624a62
#
_cell.length_a   1.000
_cell.length_b   1.000
_cell.length_c   1.000
_cell.angle_alpha   90.00
_cell.angle_beta   90.00
_cell.angle_gamma   90.00
#
_symmetry.space_group_name_H-M   'P 1'
#
loop_
_entity.id
_entity.type
_entity.pdbx_description
1 polymer ?
#
loop_
_entity_poly.entity_id
_entity_poly.type
_entity_poly.pdbx_seq_one_letter_code
_entity_poly.pdbx_strand_id
1 'polypeptide(L)'
;MKHILLTTIATGLLVGSILGNERNKLRVGASSVNLKADGQMVLAGYIQSRYADNQEGELRVTAVICEKSGVNKIAIVSCDVLWIPRHIVDAAVIEIEKKTGIPQQNILVNATHTHHAPSTAPAHDFGVSESWCKQVQTGIVESVVDANRRLNEGECEFFFYLGEEKTIGANSRLLLPDGIVTWINPRLESAGKGKPTGPFDPQLPVLDFRNSNGQSIAIIWNHSTHTIGTLGSNVRSPSFYGLTAQELERETGAVVSFLEGASGSTHNIDAVPVSACIERLKTVVHDSRSKAERHTVEKLLSIKRPFKYRIRHFDEDSEAANINRYCKKYFQTQAKYVGAVFAKMRNQLKNQQGEERETLLQAMLIGDVAIVGVPAEYFTILGMDIKKRSPFKYTFIAELANDWIGYLPDREAHRLGGYQTWMGLHSYAEPGTGERVADELIAILNELKVREK
;
A
#
# COMPACT_ATOMS: atom_id res chain seq x y z
N MET A 1 55.41 50.93 8.81
CA MET A 1 54.89 49.67 9.44
C MET A 1 53.48 49.91 9.93
N LYS A 2 52.48 49.65 9.10
CA LYS A 2 51.03 49.55 9.41
C LYS A 2 50.34 49.33 8.08
N HIS A 3 50.02 48.11 7.73
CA HIS A 3 49.01 47.65 6.76
C HIS A 3 49.24 46.14 6.48
N ILE A 4 48.85 45.28 7.37
CA ILE A 4 48.53 43.87 7.10
C ILE A 4 47.64 43.46 8.32
N LEU A 5 46.33 43.57 8.22
CA LEU A 5 45.34 42.78 9.00
C LEU A 5 43.93 43.15 8.59
N LEU A 6 43.45 42.76 7.44
CA LEU A 6 42.00 42.90 7.09
C LEU A 6 41.59 42.07 5.86
N THR A 7 42.15 40.85 5.66
CA THR A 7 41.75 40.07 4.50
C THR A 7 41.35 38.62 4.83
N THR A 8 41.28 38.21 6.10
CA THR A 8 41.06 36.80 6.46
C THR A 8 39.67 36.51 7.05
N ILE A 9 38.81 37.51 7.25
CA ILE A 9 37.49 37.31 7.88
C ILE A 9 36.35 37.15 6.83
N ALA A 10 36.51 37.66 5.61
CA ALA A 10 35.46 37.63 4.59
C ALA A 10 35.28 36.25 3.91
N THR A 11 36.33 35.44 3.81
CA THR A 11 36.29 34.11 3.17
C THR A 11 35.64 33.02 4.05
N GLY A 12 35.76 33.14 5.36
CA GLY A 12 35.15 32.17 6.30
C GLY A 12 33.63 32.28 6.39
N LEU A 13 33.06 33.48 6.26
CA LEU A 13 31.62 33.71 6.32
C LEU A 13 30.90 33.29 5.02
N LEU A 14 31.54 33.45 3.84
CA LEU A 14 30.95 33.02 2.58
C LEU A 14 30.94 31.48 2.44
N VAL A 15 31.98 30.79 2.90
CA VAL A 15 32.03 29.30 2.86
C VAL A 15 31.05 28.72 3.88
N GLY A 16 30.90 29.33 5.04
CA GLY A 16 29.89 28.92 6.04
C GLY A 16 28.46 29.08 5.57
N SER A 17 28.15 30.18 4.85
CA SER A 17 26.79 30.40 4.31
C SER A 17 26.46 29.51 3.10
N ILE A 18 27.43 29.18 2.26
CA ILE A 18 27.24 28.23 1.14
C ILE A 18 27.05 26.80 1.67
N LEU A 19 27.84 26.35 2.63
CA LEU A 19 27.69 25.05 3.26
C LEU A 19 26.42 24.92 4.11
N GLY A 20 25.94 26.01 4.74
CA GLY A 20 24.70 26.06 5.49
C GLY A 20 23.47 25.99 4.57
N ASN A 21 23.53 26.57 3.39
CA ASN A 21 22.43 26.56 2.41
C ASN A 21 22.28 25.19 1.72
N GLU A 22 23.36 24.45 1.52
CA GLU A 22 23.35 23.08 0.97
C GLU A 22 22.78 22.05 1.96
N ARG A 23 22.96 22.26 3.26
CA ARG A 23 22.52 21.30 4.30
C ARG A 23 21.01 21.26 4.51
N ASN A 24 20.24 22.17 3.93
CA ASN A 24 18.80 22.28 4.19
C ASN A 24 17.91 21.99 2.97
N LYS A 25 18.48 21.50 1.87
CA LYS A 25 17.74 21.21 0.63
C LYS A 25 17.04 19.86 0.69
N LEU A 26 15.79 19.81 0.22
CA LEU A 26 15.13 18.55 -0.10
C LEU A 26 15.64 18.06 -1.46
N ARG A 27 16.13 16.83 -1.50
CA ARG A 27 16.47 16.12 -2.75
C ARG A 27 15.54 14.93 -2.93
N VAL A 28 15.13 14.67 -4.16
CA VAL A 28 14.24 13.56 -4.50
C VAL A 28 14.83 12.80 -5.68
N GLY A 29 14.83 11.49 -5.59
CA GLY A 29 15.17 10.60 -6.68
C GLY A 29 14.09 9.55 -6.85
N ALA A 30 13.79 9.20 -8.09
CA ALA A 30 12.75 8.21 -8.37
C ALA A 30 13.14 7.29 -9.53
N SER A 31 12.67 6.05 -9.48
CA SER A 31 12.94 5.04 -10.49
C SER A 31 11.84 4.01 -10.57
N SER A 32 11.73 3.36 -11.72
CA SER A 32 10.81 2.25 -11.97
C SER A 32 11.57 1.12 -12.63
N VAL A 33 11.30 -0.13 -12.19
CA VAL A 33 11.89 -1.36 -12.73
C VAL A 33 10.77 -2.29 -13.16
N ASN A 34 10.79 -2.73 -14.43
CA ASN A 34 9.79 -3.65 -14.95
C ASN A 34 10.12 -5.09 -14.53
N LEU A 35 9.09 -5.82 -14.11
CA LEU A 35 9.15 -7.24 -13.78
C LEU A 35 8.67 -8.08 -14.98
N LYS A 36 9.28 -9.25 -15.17
CA LYS A 36 8.98 -10.14 -16.31
C LYS A 36 8.15 -11.32 -15.84
N ALA A 37 6.85 -11.25 -16.00
CA ALA A 37 5.93 -12.35 -15.77
C ALA A 37 5.71 -13.16 -17.08
N ASP A 38 5.46 -14.45 -16.94
CA ASP A 38 5.12 -15.35 -18.04
C ASP A 38 3.83 -16.14 -17.80
N GLY A 39 3.37 -16.88 -18.80
CA GLY A 39 2.12 -17.64 -18.75
C GLY A 39 2.16 -18.87 -17.84
N GLN A 40 3.32 -19.28 -17.34
CA GLN A 40 3.48 -20.41 -16.41
C GLN A 40 3.29 -19.99 -14.94
N MET A 41 3.34 -18.68 -14.67
CA MET A 41 3.22 -18.16 -13.32
C MET A 41 1.74 -18.08 -12.91
N VAL A 42 1.39 -18.72 -11.80
CA VAL A 42 0.03 -18.66 -11.25
C VAL A 42 -0.30 -17.26 -10.76
N LEU A 43 -1.46 -16.72 -11.17
CA LEU A 43 -1.95 -15.42 -10.73
C LEU A 43 -2.58 -15.51 -9.34
N ALA A 44 -2.32 -14.49 -8.53
CA ALA A 44 -2.92 -14.32 -7.20
C ALA A 44 -4.31 -13.65 -7.24
N GLY A 45 -5.03 -13.67 -6.13
CA GLY A 45 -6.21 -12.83 -5.86
C GLY A 45 -7.57 -13.47 -6.15
N TYR A 46 -7.63 -14.74 -6.55
CA TYR A 46 -8.89 -15.46 -6.76
C TYR A 46 -8.89 -16.78 -5.97
N ILE A 47 -10.08 -17.31 -5.69
CA ILE A 47 -10.19 -18.60 -4.97
C ILE A 47 -9.58 -19.72 -5.82
N GLN A 48 -9.88 -19.75 -7.12
CA GLN A 48 -9.36 -20.73 -8.06
C GLN A 48 -8.04 -20.23 -8.68
N SER A 49 -7.08 -21.13 -8.86
CA SER A 49 -5.84 -20.86 -9.60
C SER A 49 -6.12 -20.38 -11.01
N ARG A 50 -5.43 -19.35 -11.46
CA ARG A 50 -5.53 -18.76 -12.80
C ARG A 50 -4.16 -18.53 -13.40
N TYR A 51 -4.12 -18.54 -14.72
CA TYR A 51 -2.96 -18.24 -15.55
C TYR A 51 -3.38 -17.30 -16.66
N ALA A 52 -2.45 -16.54 -17.21
CA ALA A 52 -2.72 -15.66 -18.36
C ALA A 52 -1.50 -15.61 -19.28
N ASP A 53 -1.72 -15.71 -20.59
CA ASP A 53 -0.63 -15.70 -21.58
C ASP A 53 -0.28 -14.28 -22.02
N ASN A 54 -1.24 -13.37 -21.95
CA ASN A 54 -1.07 -11.97 -22.35
C ASN A 54 -0.86 -11.04 -21.15
N GLN A 55 -0.41 -9.83 -21.43
CA GLN A 55 -0.23 -8.78 -20.43
C GLN A 55 -0.67 -7.44 -20.99
N GLU A 56 -1.28 -6.60 -20.16
CA GLU A 56 -1.53 -5.17 -20.42
C GLU A 56 -0.76 -4.34 -19.38
N GLY A 57 -0.20 -3.24 -19.83
CA GLY A 57 0.70 -2.43 -19.01
C GLY A 57 1.93 -3.21 -18.57
N GLU A 58 2.72 -2.60 -17.71
CA GLU A 58 3.90 -3.22 -17.12
C GLU A 58 3.65 -3.55 -15.65
N LEU A 59 4.04 -4.75 -15.21
CA LEU A 59 4.15 -5.05 -13.78
C LEU A 59 5.48 -4.50 -13.29
N ARG A 60 5.47 -3.62 -12.29
CA ARG A 60 6.64 -2.83 -11.94
C ARG A 60 6.90 -2.78 -10.45
N VAL A 61 8.12 -2.38 -10.11
CA VAL A 61 8.48 -1.83 -8.81
C VAL A 61 8.91 -0.39 -9.01
N THR A 62 8.23 0.55 -8.36
CA THR A 62 8.60 1.96 -8.33
C THR A 62 9.17 2.35 -6.99
N ALA A 63 10.21 3.20 -6.97
CA ALA A 63 10.79 3.73 -5.74
C ALA A 63 10.91 5.25 -5.81
N VAL A 64 10.54 5.91 -4.72
CA VAL A 64 10.76 7.34 -4.51
C VAL A 64 11.59 7.50 -3.24
N ILE A 65 12.70 8.21 -3.34
CA ILE A 65 13.58 8.53 -2.23
C ILE A 65 13.49 10.02 -1.97
N CYS A 66 13.26 10.39 -0.72
CA CYS A 66 13.39 11.75 -0.22
C CYS A 66 14.59 11.82 0.71
N GLU A 67 15.45 12.81 0.51
CA GLU A 67 16.60 13.10 1.36
C GLU A 67 16.58 14.56 1.78
N LYS A 68 16.67 14.79 3.06
CA LYS A 68 16.96 16.11 3.61
C LYS A 68 18.44 16.16 3.92
N SER A 69 19.21 16.96 3.19
CA SER A 69 20.68 16.98 3.26
C SER A 69 21.19 17.08 4.70
N GLY A 70 21.95 16.04 5.11
CA GLY A 70 22.60 15.98 6.43
C GLY A 70 21.67 15.60 7.61
N VAL A 71 20.38 15.29 7.36
CA VAL A 71 19.42 14.93 8.42
C VAL A 71 18.92 13.50 8.28
N ASN A 72 18.20 13.18 7.21
CA ASN A 72 17.64 11.84 7.03
C ASN A 72 17.30 11.52 5.56
N LYS A 73 17.23 10.23 5.27
CA LYS A 73 16.83 9.69 3.97
C LYS A 73 15.76 8.62 4.19
N ILE A 74 14.66 8.70 3.44
CA ILE A 74 13.58 7.72 3.44
C ILE A 74 13.35 7.20 2.02
N ALA A 75 12.89 5.96 1.90
CA ALA A 75 12.49 5.34 0.65
C ALA A 75 11.07 4.79 0.74
N ILE A 76 10.27 5.07 -0.27
CA ILE A 76 8.91 4.55 -0.45
C ILE A 76 8.90 3.74 -1.72
N VAL A 77 8.53 2.46 -1.60
CA VAL A 77 8.53 1.50 -2.71
C VAL A 77 7.14 0.97 -2.91
N SER A 78 6.70 0.92 -4.16
CA SER A 78 5.41 0.35 -4.57
C SER A 78 5.66 -0.78 -5.56
N CYS A 79 4.99 -1.93 -5.37
CA CYS A 79 5.17 -3.14 -6.18
C CYS A 79 3.83 -3.58 -6.76
N ASP A 80 3.76 -3.82 -8.06
CA ASP A 80 2.56 -4.33 -8.75
C ASP A 80 2.40 -5.84 -8.51
N VAL A 81 2.02 -6.17 -7.28
CA VAL A 81 1.71 -7.53 -6.80
C VAL A 81 0.50 -7.50 -5.86
N LEU A 82 -0.07 -8.66 -5.56
CA LEU A 82 -1.21 -8.73 -4.63
C LEU A 82 -0.78 -8.38 -3.20
N TRP A 83 0.30 -8.97 -2.71
CA TRP A 83 0.92 -8.74 -1.41
C TRP A 83 2.39 -9.16 -1.43
N ILE A 84 3.14 -8.81 -0.38
CA ILE A 84 4.56 -9.18 -0.27
C ILE A 84 4.82 -9.75 1.12
N PRO A 85 5.17 -11.03 1.24
CA PRO A 85 5.55 -11.63 2.52
C PRO A 85 6.80 -10.97 3.13
N ARG A 86 6.82 -10.88 4.45
CA ARG A 86 7.90 -10.23 5.21
C ARG A 86 9.31 -10.70 4.82
N HIS A 87 9.52 -11.99 4.62
CA HIS A 87 10.85 -12.52 4.29
C HIS A 87 11.43 -11.95 2.99
N ILE A 88 10.59 -11.61 2.00
CA ILE A 88 11.02 -10.97 0.74
C ILE A 88 11.41 -9.51 1.03
N VAL A 89 10.61 -8.81 1.83
CA VAL A 89 10.89 -7.42 2.21
C VAL A 89 12.15 -7.33 3.06
N ASP A 90 12.29 -8.16 4.10
CA ASP A 90 13.45 -8.17 5.00
C ASP A 90 14.75 -8.40 4.21
N ALA A 91 14.76 -9.38 3.29
CA ALA A 91 15.91 -9.63 2.44
C ALA A 91 16.26 -8.43 1.54
N ALA A 92 15.24 -7.77 0.97
CA ALA A 92 15.45 -6.60 0.11
C ALA A 92 15.98 -5.39 0.89
N VAL A 93 15.40 -5.06 2.06
CA VAL A 93 15.79 -3.86 2.83
C VAL A 93 17.19 -3.98 3.44
N ILE A 94 17.63 -5.20 3.80
CA ILE A 94 19.02 -5.46 4.22
C ILE A 94 20.00 -5.14 3.08
N GLU A 95 19.67 -5.56 1.87
CA GLU A 95 20.52 -5.32 0.70
C GLU A 95 20.52 -3.84 0.28
N ILE A 96 19.37 -3.17 0.38
CA ILE A 96 19.25 -1.73 0.13
C ILE A 96 20.11 -0.94 1.11
N GLU A 97 20.01 -1.20 2.41
CA GLU A 97 20.83 -0.51 3.42
C GLU A 97 22.32 -0.65 3.12
N LYS A 98 22.77 -1.87 2.77
CA LYS A 98 24.16 -2.14 2.40
C LYS A 98 24.60 -1.35 1.16
N LYS A 99 23.73 -1.18 0.16
CA LYS A 99 24.08 -0.52 -1.13
C LYS A 99 23.92 0.99 -1.12
N THR A 100 23.01 1.52 -0.30
CA THR A 100 22.60 2.94 -0.34
C THR A 100 22.83 3.70 0.95
N GLY A 101 23.06 2.99 2.06
CA GLY A 101 23.14 3.57 3.40
C GLY A 101 21.79 4.01 3.97
N ILE A 102 20.65 3.74 3.31
CA ILE A 102 19.31 4.04 3.83
C ILE A 102 19.01 3.00 4.93
N PRO A 103 18.77 3.41 6.18
CA PRO A 103 18.44 2.46 7.25
C PRO A 103 17.15 1.69 6.95
N GLN A 104 17.09 0.40 7.31
CA GLN A 104 15.92 -0.47 7.06
C GLN A 104 14.62 0.11 7.63
N GLN A 105 14.70 0.78 8.77
CA GLN A 105 13.55 1.45 9.38
C GLN A 105 13.01 2.64 8.57
N ASN A 106 13.77 3.14 7.61
CA ASN A 106 13.43 4.26 6.75
C ASN A 106 12.92 3.83 5.36
N ILE A 107 12.70 2.54 5.16
CA ILE A 107 12.22 1.98 3.89
C ILE A 107 10.82 1.43 4.12
N LEU A 108 9.84 1.90 3.35
CA LEU A 108 8.50 1.37 3.30
C LEU A 108 8.31 0.67 1.95
N VAL A 109 7.88 -0.60 1.98
CA VAL A 109 7.58 -1.38 0.78
C VAL A 109 6.09 -1.72 0.80
N ASN A 110 5.35 -1.30 -0.22
CA ASN A 110 3.90 -1.45 -0.35
C ASN A 110 3.55 -2.29 -1.59
N ALA A 111 2.51 -3.12 -1.51
CA ALA A 111 1.91 -3.78 -2.66
C ALA A 111 0.72 -2.98 -3.16
N THR A 112 0.56 -2.86 -4.49
CA THR A 112 -0.59 -2.16 -5.13
C THR A 112 -1.88 -2.99 -5.10
N HIS A 113 -1.82 -4.20 -4.59
CA HIS A 113 -2.93 -5.14 -4.47
C HIS A 113 -3.56 -5.57 -5.80
N THR A 114 -2.81 -5.55 -6.90
CA THR A 114 -3.36 -6.05 -8.16
C THR A 114 -3.67 -7.55 -8.08
N HIS A 115 -4.91 -7.92 -8.43
CA HIS A 115 -5.37 -9.31 -8.52
C HIS A 115 -4.99 -9.98 -9.86
N HIS A 116 -4.08 -9.38 -10.62
CA HIS A 116 -3.72 -9.83 -11.97
C HIS A 116 -2.21 -9.96 -12.17
N ALA A 117 -1.45 -10.04 -11.08
CA ALA A 117 -0.01 -10.35 -11.09
C ALA A 117 0.25 -11.78 -10.56
N PRO A 118 1.41 -12.38 -10.87
CA PRO A 118 1.79 -13.65 -10.29
C PRO A 118 1.87 -13.62 -8.77
N SER A 119 1.65 -14.79 -8.16
CA SER A 119 1.59 -14.93 -6.70
C SER A 119 2.97 -14.91 -6.05
N THR A 120 3.08 -14.18 -4.95
CA THR A 120 4.26 -14.12 -4.07
C THR A 120 4.12 -14.96 -2.79
N ALA A 121 2.90 -15.40 -2.47
CA ALA A 121 2.62 -16.28 -1.32
C ALA A 121 1.38 -17.14 -1.59
N PRO A 122 1.32 -18.36 -1.06
CA PRO A 122 0.18 -19.23 -1.25
C PRO A 122 -1.03 -18.73 -0.46
N ALA A 123 -2.19 -18.73 -1.10
CA ALA A 123 -3.50 -18.59 -0.45
C ALA A 123 -4.55 -19.26 -1.33
N HIS A 124 -5.73 -19.54 -0.75
CA HIS A 124 -6.80 -20.24 -1.47
C HIS A 124 -6.29 -21.50 -2.18
N ASP A 125 -6.51 -21.63 -3.48
CA ASP A 125 -6.02 -22.77 -4.26
C ASP A 125 -4.82 -22.42 -5.17
N PHE A 126 -4.25 -21.23 -5.05
CA PHE A 126 -3.06 -20.86 -5.79
C PHE A 126 -1.79 -21.01 -4.95
N GLY A 127 -0.73 -21.48 -5.61
CA GLY A 127 0.61 -21.60 -5.03
C GLY A 127 1.42 -20.31 -5.16
N VAL A 128 2.72 -20.46 -5.23
CA VAL A 128 3.71 -19.38 -5.36
C VAL A 128 4.64 -19.65 -6.55
N SER A 129 5.12 -18.60 -7.19
CA SER A 129 6.18 -18.68 -8.17
C SER A 129 7.49 -18.15 -7.56
N GLU A 130 8.43 -19.08 -7.29
CA GLU A 130 9.74 -18.73 -6.70
C GLU A 130 10.54 -17.76 -7.58
N SER A 131 10.50 -17.94 -8.92
CA SER A 131 11.16 -17.04 -9.87
C SER A 131 10.58 -15.64 -9.82
N TRP A 132 9.26 -15.52 -9.61
CA TRP A 132 8.58 -14.24 -9.43
C TRP A 132 8.97 -13.57 -8.11
N CYS A 133 8.96 -14.31 -7.00
CA CYS A 133 9.40 -13.82 -5.70
C CYS A 133 10.81 -13.24 -5.77
N LYS A 134 11.72 -13.94 -6.47
CA LYS A 134 13.09 -13.47 -6.68
C LYS A 134 13.14 -12.19 -7.50
N GLN A 135 12.33 -12.08 -8.56
CA GLN A 135 12.24 -10.85 -9.37
C GLN A 135 11.71 -9.68 -8.56
N VAL A 136 10.65 -9.89 -7.75
CA VAL A 136 10.10 -8.85 -6.87
C VAL A 136 11.16 -8.36 -5.88
N GLN A 137 11.85 -9.28 -5.19
CA GLN A 137 12.94 -8.93 -4.28
C GLN A 137 14.04 -8.12 -4.97
N THR A 138 14.49 -8.56 -6.14
CA THR A 138 15.53 -7.89 -6.92
C THR A 138 15.06 -6.53 -7.42
N GLY A 139 13.81 -6.43 -7.93
CA GLY A 139 13.21 -5.19 -8.39
C GLY A 139 13.08 -4.14 -7.28
N ILE A 140 12.76 -4.56 -6.05
CA ILE A 140 12.74 -3.66 -4.88
C ILE A 140 14.15 -3.07 -4.65
N VAL A 141 15.18 -3.91 -4.68
CA VAL A 141 16.57 -3.45 -4.48
C VAL A 141 17.01 -2.52 -5.61
N GLU A 142 16.80 -2.93 -6.87
CA GLU A 142 17.26 -2.18 -8.05
C GLU A 142 16.55 -0.83 -8.17
N SER A 143 15.24 -0.77 -7.96
CA SER A 143 14.48 0.49 -8.02
C SER A 143 14.98 1.50 -6.98
N VAL A 144 15.26 1.06 -5.75
CA VAL A 144 15.79 1.97 -4.71
C VAL A 144 17.23 2.38 -5.00
N VAL A 145 18.09 1.47 -5.45
CA VAL A 145 19.49 1.81 -5.82
C VAL A 145 19.51 2.82 -6.95
N ASP A 146 18.68 2.64 -7.98
CA ASP A 146 18.62 3.56 -9.12
C ASP A 146 17.99 4.90 -8.75
N ALA A 147 16.93 4.92 -7.93
CA ALA A 147 16.39 6.15 -7.38
C ALA A 147 17.44 6.90 -6.52
N ASN A 148 18.23 6.18 -5.73
CA ASN A 148 19.31 6.79 -4.93
C ASN A 148 20.40 7.43 -5.78
N ARG A 149 20.74 6.85 -6.93
CA ARG A 149 21.70 7.46 -7.87
C ARG A 149 21.19 8.75 -8.49
N ARG A 150 19.86 8.91 -8.62
CA ARG A 150 19.20 10.08 -9.20
C ARG A 150 18.97 11.21 -8.20
N LEU A 151 19.36 11.05 -6.94
CA LEU A 151 19.29 12.11 -5.92
C LEU A 151 20.16 13.35 -6.20
N ASN A 152 20.97 13.36 -7.25
CA ASN A 152 22.06 14.33 -7.41
C ASN A 152 21.65 15.64 -8.11
N GLU A 153 20.41 15.80 -8.55
CA GLU A 153 20.03 16.91 -9.41
C GLU A 153 19.19 17.96 -8.68
N GLY A 154 19.85 18.75 -7.82
CA GLY A 154 19.30 20.01 -7.34
C GLY A 154 18.30 19.90 -6.19
N GLU A 155 17.75 21.04 -5.82
CA GLU A 155 16.71 21.18 -4.80
C GLU A 155 15.34 20.87 -5.39
N CYS A 156 14.54 20.12 -4.65
CA CYS A 156 13.15 19.83 -4.97
C CYS A 156 12.21 20.54 -4.02
N GLU A 157 11.04 20.87 -4.52
CA GLU A 157 9.93 21.39 -3.74
C GLU A 157 8.87 20.31 -3.57
N PHE A 158 8.24 20.27 -2.42
CA PHE A 158 7.15 19.35 -2.10
C PHE A 158 5.81 20.08 -2.18
N PHE A 159 4.93 19.56 -3.01
CA PHE A 159 3.55 20.02 -3.18
C PHE A 159 2.59 18.92 -2.74
N PHE A 160 1.53 19.30 -2.06
CA PHE A 160 0.53 18.37 -1.56
C PHE A 160 -0.89 18.89 -1.78
N TYR A 161 -1.80 17.99 -2.09
CA TYR A 161 -3.23 18.22 -2.09
C TYR A 161 -3.98 16.96 -1.65
N LEU A 162 -5.02 17.14 -0.83
CA LEU A 162 -5.92 16.06 -0.45
C LEU A 162 -7.15 16.13 -1.36
N GLY A 163 -7.13 15.35 -2.44
CA GLY A 163 -8.26 15.17 -3.35
C GLY A 163 -9.26 14.14 -2.85
N GLU A 164 -10.31 13.91 -3.63
CA GLU A 164 -11.32 12.88 -3.37
C GLU A 164 -11.77 12.21 -4.68
N GLU A 165 -11.88 10.87 -4.65
CA GLU A 165 -12.55 10.05 -5.65
C GLU A 165 -13.55 9.12 -4.96
N LYS A 166 -14.84 9.25 -5.24
CA LYS A 166 -15.93 8.52 -4.56
C LYS A 166 -16.86 7.75 -5.47
N THR A 167 -16.48 7.63 -6.73
CA THR A 167 -17.37 7.07 -7.76
C THR A 167 -16.91 5.73 -8.32
N ILE A 168 -15.69 5.29 -7.97
CA ILE A 168 -15.13 4.00 -8.43
C ILE A 168 -15.13 2.92 -7.36
N GLY A 169 -15.21 3.28 -6.07
CA GLY A 169 -15.15 2.36 -4.95
C GLY A 169 -16.37 2.42 -4.04
N ALA A 170 -16.62 1.34 -3.32
CA ALA A 170 -17.68 1.25 -2.31
C ALA A 170 -17.32 0.19 -1.25
N ASN A 171 -17.99 0.24 -0.07
CA ASN A 171 -17.92 -0.86 0.87
C ASN A 171 -18.53 -2.12 0.23
N SER A 172 -17.74 -3.19 0.12
CA SER A 172 -18.14 -4.43 -0.54
C SER A 172 -18.95 -5.37 0.37
N ARG A 173 -18.99 -5.10 1.67
CA ARG A 173 -19.64 -5.92 2.68
C ARG A 173 -21.06 -5.41 2.94
N LEU A 174 -22.05 -6.11 2.41
CA LEU A 174 -23.45 -5.78 2.62
C LEU A 174 -24.11 -6.82 3.52
N LEU A 175 -24.68 -6.38 4.64
CA LEU A 175 -25.54 -7.19 5.48
C LEU A 175 -26.92 -7.30 4.81
N LEU A 176 -27.30 -8.51 4.42
CA LEU A 176 -28.58 -8.82 3.82
C LEU A 176 -29.65 -9.09 4.87
N PRO A 177 -30.97 -9.03 4.51
CA PRO A 177 -32.07 -9.30 5.44
C PRO A 177 -32.05 -10.69 6.10
N ASP A 178 -31.40 -11.67 5.49
CA ASP A 178 -31.24 -13.03 6.04
C ASP A 178 -30.01 -13.19 6.96
N GLY A 179 -29.33 -12.09 7.28
CA GLY A 179 -28.16 -12.06 8.15
C GLY A 179 -26.84 -12.48 7.48
N ILE A 180 -26.83 -12.73 6.17
CA ILE A 180 -25.60 -13.02 5.43
C ILE A 180 -24.92 -11.70 5.05
N VAL A 181 -23.61 -11.63 5.26
CA VAL A 181 -22.77 -10.54 4.73
C VAL A 181 -22.18 -10.97 3.39
N THR A 182 -22.50 -10.24 2.33
CA THR A 182 -21.89 -10.46 1.01
C THR A 182 -20.48 -9.87 0.97
N TRP A 183 -19.64 -10.39 0.06
CA TRP A 183 -18.32 -9.84 -0.30
C TRP A 183 -18.17 -9.72 -1.82
N ILE A 184 -19.13 -10.26 -2.54
CA ILE A 184 -19.23 -10.05 -3.98
C ILE A 184 -19.75 -8.64 -4.15
N ASN A 185 -19.05 -7.86 -4.96
CA ASN A 185 -19.42 -6.49 -5.28
C ASN A 185 -20.92 -6.43 -5.59
N PRO A 186 -21.71 -5.71 -4.80
CA PRO A 186 -23.14 -5.68 -5.02
C PRO A 186 -23.38 -5.05 -6.38
N ARG A 187 -23.92 -5.81 -7.31
CA ARG A 187 -24.55 -5.20 -8.45
C ARG A 187 -25.53 -4.16 -7.93
N LEU A 188 -25.63 -3.00 -8.57
CA LEU A 188 -26.52 -1.91 -8.17
C LEU A 188 -27.94 -2.41 -7.87
N GLU A 189 -28.41 -3.47 -8.54
CA GLU A 189 -29.68 -4.15 -8.31
C GLU A 189 -29.78 -4.87 -6.96
N SER A 190 -28.68 -5.39 -6.43
CA SER A 190 -28.66 -6.02 -5.08
C SER A 190 -28.30 -5.01 -3.99
N ALA A 191 -27.69 -3.87 -4.31
CA ALA A 191 -27.38 -2.82 -3.35
C ALA A 191 -28.62 -2.23 -2.66
N GLY A 192 -29.79 -2.26 -3.32
CA GLY A 192 -31.04 -1.85 -2.70
C GLY A 192 -31.59 -2.79 -1.63
N LYS A 193 -31.05 -4.00 -1.45
CA LYS A 193 -31.53 -5.01 -0.50
C LYS A 193 -30.61 -5.22 0.70
N GLY A 194 -29.38 -4.69 0.70
CA GLY A 194 -28.40 -4.84 1.78
C GLY A 194 -27.97 -3.51 2.37
N LYS A 195 -27.46 -3.56 3.62
CA LYS A 195 -26.89 -2.38 4.29
C LYS A 195 -25.38 -2.52 4.32
N PRO A 196 -24.60 -1.50 3.88
CA PRO A 196 -23.14 -1.51 4.07
C PRO A 196 -22.80 -1.72 5.54
N THR A 197 -21.80 -2.57 5.82
CA THR A 197 -21.35 -2.84 7.19
C THR A 197 -20.28 -1.86 7.67
N GLY A 198 -19.83 -0.95 6.81
CA GLY A 198 -18.81 0.04 7.12
C GLY A 198 -18.75 1.14 6.06
N PRO A 199 -17.88 2.13 6.25
CA PRO A 199 -17.69 3.25 5.32
C PRO A 199 -16.87 2.86 4.08
N PHE A 200 -16.83 3.78 3.13
CA PHE A 200 -15.83 3.92 2.08
C PHE A 200 -15.03 5.20 2.34
N ASP A 201 -13.73 5.17 2.13
CA ASP A 201 -12.84 6.34 2.26
C ASP A 201 -12.52 6.91 0.88
N PRO A 202 -13.09 8.04 0.47
CA PRO A 202 -12.89 8.62 -0.85
C PRO A 202 -11.62 9.46 -0.98
N GLN A 203 -10.86 9.65 0.10
CA GLN A 203 -9.68 10.52 0.08
C GLN A 203 -8.63 10.00 -0.89
N LEU A 204 -8.09 10.92 -1.67
CA LEU A 204 -7.05 10.68 -2.66
C LEU A 204 -5.93 11.72 -2.46
N PRO A 205 -5.01 11.52 -1.51
CA PRO A 205 -3.85 12.39 -1.34
C PRO A 205 -2.91 12.27 -2.54
N VAL A 206 -2.36 13.42 -2.97
CA VAL A 206 -1.36 13.52 -4.04
C VAL A 206 -0.17 14.30 -3.52
N LEU A 207 1.00 13.65 -3.55
CA LEU A 207 2.30 14.21 -3.22
C LEU A 207 3.06 14.40 -4.53
N ASP A 208 3.38 15.64 -4.87
CA ASP A 208 4.08 16.00 -6.11
C ASP A 208 5.43 16.66 -5.77
N PHE A 209 6.51 16.03 -6.16
CA PHE A 209 7.88 16.52 -5.94
C PHE A 209 8.39 17.13 -7.23
N ARG A 210 8.62 18.45 -7.19
CA ARG A 210 9.02 19.23 -8.37
C ARG A 210 10.44 19.75 -8.25
N ASN A 211 11.16 19.77 -9.39
CA ASN A 211 12.47 20.41 -9.47
C ASN A 211 12.33 21.95 -9.50
N SER A 212 13.45 22.65 -9.50
CA SER A 212 13.52 24.12 -9.55
C SER A 212 12.88 24.74 -10.82
N ASN A 213 12.65 23.95 -11.87
CA ASN A 213 11.97 24.38 -13.09
C ASN A 213 10.45 24.12 -13.04
N GLY A 214 9.93 23.64 -11.90
CA GLY A 214 8.52 23.29 -11.72
C GLY A 214 8.09 21.96 -12.35
N GLN A 215 9.02 21.16 -12.87
CA GLN A 215 8.74 19.86 -13.45
C GLN A 215 8.69 18.81 -12.36
N SER A 216 7.67 17.95 -12.36
CA SER A 216 7.55 16.83 -11.42
C SER A 216 8.65 15.79 -11.68
N ILE A 217 9.32 15.38 -10.62
CA ILE A 217 10.29 14.28 -10.62
C ILE A 217 9.59 12.99 -10.20
N ALA A 218 8.75 13.08 -9.17
CA ALA A 218 7.98 11.97 -8.63
C ALA A 218 6.60 12.43 -8.19
N ILE A 219 5.61 11.57 -8.41
CA ILE A 219 4.24 11.75 -7.92
C ILE A 219 3.89 10.49 -7.13
N ILE A 220 3.47 10.66 -5.87
CA ILE A 220 2.90 9.58 -5.07
C ILE A 220 1.43 9.90 -4.84
N TRP A 221 0.57 8.91 -5.00
CA TRP A 221 -0.84 9.05 -4.71
C TRP A 221 -1.40 7.77 -4.07
N ASN A 222 -2.55 7.90 -3.41
CA ASN A 222 -3.16 6.82 -2.64
C ASN A 222 -4.68 6.87 -2.79
N HIS A 223 -5.33 5.71 -2.73
CA HIS A 223 -6.77 5.58 -2.70
C HIS A 223 -7.16 4.21 -2.11
N SER A 224 -8.40 4.03 -1.63
CA SER A 224 -8.78 2.91 -0.78
C SER A 224 -9.86 2.02 -1.40
N THR A 225 -9.53 1.29 -2.49
CA THR A 225 -10.41 0.25 -3.02
C THR A 225 -9.60 -0.90 -3.62
N HIS A 226 -10.07 -2.14 -3.44
CA HIS A 226 -9.42 -3.31 -4.02
C HIS A 226 -9.13 -3.12 -5.51
N THR A 227 -7.95 -3.55 -5.93
CA THR A 227 -7.42 -3.33 -7.28
C THR A 227 -7.78 -4.51 -8.20
N ILE A 228 -9.07 -4.63 -8.55
CA ILE A 228 -9.61 -5.73 -9.36
C ILE A 228 -10.16 -5.21 -10.69
N GLY A 229 -9.70 -5.80 -11.78
CA GLY A 229 -10.19 -5.54 -13.14
C GLY A 229 -9.09 -5.23 -14.14
N THR A 230 -9.39 -5.49 -15.39
CA THR A 230 -8.47 -5.38 -16.54
C THR A 230 -9.20 -4.79 -17.74
N LEU A 231 -8.48 -4.17 -18.64
CA LEU A 231 -9.03 -3.70 -19.95
C LEU A 231 -9.27 -4.89 -20.88
N GLY A 232 -8.29 -5.80 -20.96
CA GLY A 232 -8.38 -7.03 -21.73
C GLY A 232 -8.91 -8.21 -20.91
N SER A 233 -9.34 -9.26 -21.57
CA SER A 233 -9.69 -10.52 -20.94
C SER A 233 -8.47 -11.44 -20.80
N ASN A 234 -8.38 -12.20 -19.70
CA ASN A 234 -7.32 -13.19 -19.47
C ASN A 234 -5.90 -12.61 -19.63
N VAL A 235 -5.63 -11.49 -18.98
CA VAL A 235 -4.34 -10.81 -19.04
C VAL A 235 -3.72 -10.66 -17.65
N ARG A 236 -2.39 -10.63 -17.58
CA ARG A 236 -1.65 -10.06 -16.46
C ARG A 236 -1.76 -8.55 -16.53
N SER A 237 -1.87 -7.89 -15.39
CA SER A 237 -2.11 -6.43 -15.36
C SER A 237 -1.72 -5.81 -14.02
N PRO A 238 -1.20 -4.59 -14.01
CA PRO A 238 -1.13 -3.78 -12.80
C PRO A 238 -2.50 -3.23 -12.40
N SER A 239 -3.57 -3.61 -13.12
CA SER A 239 -4.94 -3.17 -12.96
C SER A 239 -5.10 -1.63 -13.10
N PHE A 240 -6.30 -1.11 -12.81
CA PHE A 240 -6.60 0.29 -13.11
C PHE A 240 -5.70 1.29 -12.38
N TYR A 241 -5.21 1.01 -11.16
CA TYR A 241 -4.30 1.92 -10.46
C TYR A 241 -2.91 1.98 -11.11
N GLY A 242 -2.33 0.80 -11.42
CA GLY A 242 -1.03 0.78 -12.09
C GLY A 242 -1.10 1.29 -13.54
N LEU A 243 -2.19 0.99 -14.27
CA LEU A 243 -2.43 1.56 -15.59
C LEU A 243 -2.57 3.08 -15.54
N THR A 244 -3.32 3.63 -14.55
CA THR A 244 -3.41 5.07 -14.32
C THR A 244 -2.04 5.68 -14.06
N ALA A 245 -1.22 5.05 -13.20
CA ALA A 245 0.12 5.54 -12.89
C ALA A 245 1.00 5.61 -14.16
N GLN A 246 0.94 4.58 -15.01
CA GLN A 246 1.70 4.55 -16.27
C GLN A 246 1.22 5.59 -17.29
N GLU A 247 -0.08 5.89 -17.34
CA GLU A 247 -0.59 6.98 -18.17
C GLU A 247 -0.14 8.35 -17.66
N LEU A 248 -0.26 8.58 -16.36
CA LEU A 248 0.23 9.81 -15.75
C LEU A 248 1.73 10.01 -15.95
N GLU A 249 2.55 8.95 -15.96
CA GLU A 249 3.97 9.02 -16.31
C GLU A 249 4.20 9.50 -17.74
N ARG A 250 3.45 8.94 -18.69
CA ARG A 250 3.55 9.37 -20.10
C ARG A 250 3.17 10.85 -20.30
N GLU A 251 2.20 11.33 -19.53
CA GLU A 251 1.72 12.71 -19.59
C GLU A 251 2.62 13.71 -18.88
N THR A 252 3.27 13.30 -17.79
CA THR A 252 4.02 14.22 -16.90
C THR A 252 5.53 14.11 -17.04
N GLY A 253 6.03 12.97 -17.50
CA GLY A 253 7.46 12.63 -17.50
C GLY A 253 8.02 12.29 -16.11
N ALA A 254 7.20 12.33 -15.06
CA ALA A 254 7.58 11.97 -13.70
C ALA A 254 7.46 10.46 -13.48
N VAL A 255 8.17 9.90 -12.50
CA VAL A 255 7.87 8.57 -11.96
C VAL A 255 6.61 8.67 -11.10
N VAL A 256 5.60 7.84 -11.38
CA VAL A 256 4.33 7.87 -10.66
C VAL A 256 4.14 6.58 -9.87
N SER A 257 3.99 6.72 -8.56
CA SER A 257 3.84 5.63 -7.59
C SER A 257 2.44 5.65 -6.97
N PHE A 258 1.75 4.53 -7.01
CA PHE A 258 0.49 4.33 -6.31
C PHE A 258 0.74 3.53 -5.02
N LEU A 259 0.13 3.93 -3.92
CA LEU A 259 0.10 3.20 -2.66
C LEU A 259 -1.33 2.78 -2.36
N GLU A 260 -1.55 1.50 -2.10
CA GLU A 260 -2.87 0.99 -1.74
C GLU A 260 -3.31 1.55 -0.39
N GLY A 261 -4.53 2.10 -0.31
CA GLY A 261 -5.13 2.60 0.92
C GLY A 261 -5.83 1.49 1.71
N ALA A 262 -6.47 1.84 2.85
CA ALA A 262 -7.19 0.86 3.66
C ALA A 262 -8.41 0.32 2.91
N SER A 263 -8.23 -0.74 2.14
CA SER A 263 -9.19 -1.30 1.19
C SER A 263 -9.78 -2.66 1.59
N GLY A 264 -9.38 -3.24 2.72
CA GLY A 264 -9.80 -4.58 3.14
C GLY A 264 -11.32 -4.82 3.22
N SER A 265 -12.13 -3.77 3.31
CA SER A 265 -13.60 -3.85 3.30
C SER A 265 -14.25 -3.20 2.08
N THR A 266 -13.48 -2.76 1.08
CA THR A 266 -13.98 -2.02 -0.08
C THR A 266 -13.57 -2.68 -1.40
N HIS A 267 -14.37 -2.53 -2.42
CA HIS A 267 -14.08 -2.97 -3.78
C HIS A 267 -14.43 -1.88 -4.78
N ASN A 268 -13.83 -1.95 -5.97
CA ASN A 268 -14.29 -1.18 -7.12
C ASN A 268 -15.73 -1.57 -7.49
N ILE A 269 -16.47 -0.62 -8.01
CA ILE A 269 -17.88 -0.78 -8.41
C ILE A 269 -17.94 -1.50 -9.76
N ASP A 270 -18.53 -2.70 -9.81
CA ASP A 270 -18.62 -3.53 -11.05
C ASP A 270 -19.24 -2.81 -12.26
N ALA A 271 -20.18 -1.88 -12.00
CA ALA A 271 -20.82 -1.11 -13.05
C ALA A 271 -19.91 -0.02 -13.66
N VAL A 272 -18.74 0.24 -13.06
CA VAL A 272 -17.77 1.20 -13.57
C VAL A 272 -16.69 0.44 -14.36
N PRO A 273 -16.60 0.58 -15.68
CA PRO A 273 -15.57 -0.09 -16.47
C PRO A 273 -14.18 0.36 -16.03
N VAL A 274 -13.17 -0.52 -16.18
CA VAL A 274 -11.77 -0.23 -15.84
C VAL A 274 -11.26 1.02 -16.58
N SER A 275 -11.61 1.21 -17.84
CA SER A 275 -11.28 2.42 -18.61
C SER A 275 -11.83 3.69 -17.95
N ALA A 276 -13.07 3.64 -17.45
CA ALA A 276 -13.65 4.78 -16.74
C ALA A 276 -12.99 5.00 -15.36
N CYS A 277 -12.57 3.95 -14.66
CA CYS A 277 -11.77 4.08 -13.44
C CYS A 277 -10.47 4.84 -13.74
N ILE A 278 -9.73 4.45 -14.77
CA ILE A 278 -8.47 5.09 -15.19
C ILE A 278 -8.70 6.58 -15.48
N GLU A 279 -9.68 6.92 -16.31
CA GLU A 279 -9.95 8.31 -16.67
C GLU A 279 -10.38 9.18 -15.48
N ARG A 280 -11.21 8.65 -14.55
CA ARG A 280 -11.63 9.37 -13.34
C ARG A 280 -10.45 9.61 -12.42
N LEU A 281 -9.62 8.61 -12.19
CA LEU A 281 -8.41 8.71 -11.35
C LEU A 281 -7.41 9.70 -11.93
N LYS A 282 -7.12 9.64 -13.26
CA LYS A 282 -6.28 10.62 -13.94
C LYS A 282 -6.78 12.04 -13.74
N THR A 283 -8.08 12.25 -13.95
CA THR A 283 -8.72 13.55 -13.76
C THR A 283 -8.50 14.08 -12.36
N VAL A 284 -8.78 13.25 -11.33
CA VAL A 284 -8.62 13.68 -9.93
C VAL A 284 -7.16 13.94 -9.59
N VAL A 285 -6.21 13.13 -10.08
CA VAL A 285 -4.78 13.37 -9.84
C VAL A 285 -4.32 14.68 -10.50
N HIS A 286 -4.71 14.95 -11.75
CA HIS A 286 -4.39 16.20 -12.42
C HIS A 286 -5.00 17.42 -11.72
N ASP A 287 -6.27 17.34 -11.35
CA ASP A 287 -6.95 18.39 -10.60
C ASP A 287 -6.26 18.65 -9.26
N SER A 288 -5.90 17.59 -8.56
CA SER A 288 -5.18 17.69 -7.28
C SER A 288 -3.80 18.35 -7.47
N ARG A 289 -3.04 17.96 -8.49
CA ARG A 289 -1.75 18.59 -8.81
C ARG A 289 -1.86 20.07 -9.17
N SER A 290 -2.95 20.46 -9.84
CA SER A 290 -3.19 21.87 -10.19
C SER A 290 -3.54 22.75 -8.98
N LYS A 291 -4.10 22.12 -7.93
CA LYS A 291 -4.50 22.77 -6.66
C LYS A 291 -3.47 22.59 -5.54
N ALA A 292 -2.42 21.78 -5.80
CA ALA A 292 -1.44 21.43 -4.78
C ALA A 292 -0.69 22.67 -4.32
N GLU A 293 -0.62 22.82 -2.99
CA GLU A 293 0.11 23.87 -2.31
C GLU A 293 1.51 23.38 -1.95
N ARG A 294 2.47 24.33 -1.90
CA ARG A 294 3.82 24.02 -1.46
C ARG A 294 3.85 23.81 0.05
N HIS A 295 4.41 22.70 0.48
CA HIS A 295 4.63 22.35 1.88
C HIS A 295 6.12 22.37 2.21
N THR A 296 6.45 22.90 3.38
CA THR A 296 7.84 22.90 3.86
C THR A 296 8.20 21.54 4.43
N VAL A 297 9.36 21.00 4.03
CA VAL A 297 9.92 19.77 4.58
C VAL A 297 11.11 20.13 5.48
N GLU A 298 10.85 20.31 6.77
CA GLU A 298 11.92 20.55 7.76
C GLU A 298 12.60 19.24 8.15
N LYS A 299 11.83 18.18 8.33
CA LYS A 299 12.31 16.86 8.74
C LYS A 299 11.69 15.76 7.87
N LEU A 300 12.45 14.70 7.66
CA LEU A 300 11.98 13.40 7.19
C LEU A 300 12.12 12.43 8.35
N LEU A 301 11.04 11.84 8.81
CA LEU A 301 11.05 10.94 9.96
C LEU A 301 10.44 9.58 9.58
N SER A 302 10.92 8.53 10.23
CA SER A 302 10.33 7.20 10.13
C SER A 302 10.49 6.47 11.46
N ILE A 303 9.43 5.80 11.88
CA ILE A 303 9.45 4.86 12.99
C ILE A 303 8.85 3.56 12.49
N LYS A 304 9.61 2.48 12.57
CA LYS A 304 9.19 1.12 12.26
C LYS A 304 9.43 0.27 13.51
N ARG A 305 8.41 -0.47 13.96
CA ARG A 305 8.52 -1.32 15.15
C ARG A 305 7.78 -2.64 15.00
N PRO A 306 8.24 -3.69 15.69
CA PRO A 306 7.55 -4.97 15.73
C PRO A 306 6.20 -4.86 16.45
N PHE A 307 5.23 -5.63 15.97
CA PHE A 307 3.90 -5.77 16.55
C PHE A 307 3.54 -7.25 16.66
N LYS A 308 3.07 -7.68 17.86
CA LYS A 308 2.72 -9.05 18.14
C LYS A 308 1.22 -9.28 18.07
N TYR A 309 0.82 -10.38 17.44
CA TYR A 309 -0.55 -10.83 17.32
C TYR A 309 -0.62 -12.35 17.45
N ARG A 310 -1.83 -12.91 17.61
CA ARG A 310 -2.02 -14.36 17.72
C ARG A 310 -2.90 -14.88 16.60
N ILE A 311 -2.63 -16.13 16.22
CA ILE A 311 -3.55 -16.89 15.39
C ILE A 311 -4.78 -17.21 16.24
N ARG A 312 -5.98 -16.85 15.75
CA ARG A 312 -7.21 -17.07 16.49
C ARG A 312 -7.52 -18.55 16.68
N HIS A 313 -8.18 -18.87 17.79
CA HIS A 313 -8.82 -20.17 17.97
C HIS A 313 -10.09 -20.26 17.10
N PHE A 314 -10.35 -21.43 16.55
CA PHE A 314 -11.52 -21.69 15.74
C PHE A 314 -12.04 -23.12 15.93
N ASP A 315 -13.33 -23.28 15.76
CA ASP A 315 -14.00 -24.56 15.69
C ASP A 315 -14.28 -24.94 14.24
N GLU A 316 -13.78 -26.09 13.81
CA GLU A 316 -13.84 -26.51 12.40
C GLU A 316 -15.28 -26.67 11.90
N ASP A 317 -16.17 -27.26 12.72
CA ASP A 317 -17.54 -27.53 12.33
C ASP A 317 -18.33 -26.21 12.17
N SER A 318 -18.10 -25.25 13.07
CA SER A 318 -18.71 -23.92 13.00
C SER A 318 -18.23 -23.16 11.78
N GLU A 319 -16.91 -23.14 11.51
CA GLU A 319 -16.35 -22.45 10.32
C GLU A 319 -16.86 -23.10 9.03
N ALA A 320 -16.86 -24.45 8.95
CA ALA A 320 -17.37 -25.16 7.79
C ALA A 320 -18.86 -24.88 7.55
N ALA A 321 -19.67 -24.86 8.62
CA ALA A 321 -21.10 -24.57 8.51
C ALA A 321 -21.36 -23.14 7.98
N ASN A 322 -20.62 -22.14 8.49
CA ASN A 322 -20.75 -20.75 8.05
C ASN A 322 -20.39 -20.57 6.57
N ILE A 323 -19.25 -21.14 6.15
CA ILE A 323 -18.79 -21.09 4.74
C ILE A 323 -19.76 -21.83 3.83
N ASN A 324 -20.19 -23.03 4.20
CA ASN A 324 -21.12 -23.85 3.41
C ASN A 324 -22.48 -23.15 3.22
N ARG A 325 -23.00 -22.45 4.25
CA ARG A 325 -24.24 -21.68 4.14
C ARG A 325 -24.13 -20.61 3.06
N TYR A 326 -23.01 -19.86 3.04
CA TYR A 326 -22.74 -18.85 2.04
C TYR A 326 -22.54 -19.48 0.64
N CYS A 327 -21.70 -20.50 0.53
CA CYS A 327 -21.36 -21.12 -0.74
C CYS A 327 -22.56 -21.76 -1.43
N LYS A 328 -23.45 -22.42 -0.70
CA LYS A 328 -24.70 -22.98 -1.25
C LYS A 328 -25.55 -21.90 -1.92
N LYS A 329 -25.58 -20.69 -1.38
CA LYS A 329 -26.37 -19.58 -1.92
C LYS A 329 -25.71 -18.89 -3.11
N TYR A 330 -24.42 -18.62 -3.04
CA TYR A 330 -23.73 -17.74 -3.98
C TYR A 330 -22.84 -18.46 -4.99
N PHE A 331 -22.28 -19.64 -4.65
CA PHE A 331 -21.42 -20.40 -5.53
C PHE A 331 -22.09 -21.64 -6.14
N GLN A 332 -23.27 -22.01 -5.67
CA GLN A 332 -24.11 -23.10 -6.21
C GLN A 332 -23.30 -24.35 -6.62
N THR A 333 -23.07 -24.56 -7.91
CA THR A 333 -22.32 -25.70 -8.44
C THR A 333 -20.87 -25.76 -7.95
N GLN A 334 -20.25 -24.63 -7.63
CA GLN A 334 -18.88 -24.56 -7.11
C GLN A 334 -18.80 -24.61 -5.57
N ALA A 335 -19.93 -24.66 -4.87
CA ALA A 335 -19.97 -24.61 -3.40
C ALA A 335 -19.07 -25.65 -2.72
N LYS A 336 -19.07 -26.89 -3.23
CA LYS A 336 -18.24 -27.98 -2.69
C LYS A 336 -16.74 -27.71 -2.87
N TYR A 337 -16.37 -27.20 -4.05
CA TYR A 337 -14.98 -26.85 -4.34
C TYR A 337 -14.50 -25.70 -3.44
N VAL A 338 -15.25 -24.61 -3.36
CA VAL A 338 -14.90 -23.47 -2.52
C VAL A 338 -14.79 -23.88 -1.05
N GLY A 339 -15.74 -24.65 -0.54
CA GLY A 339 -15.69 -25.19 0.82
C GLY A 339 -14.43 -26.02 1.10
N ALA A 340 -14.00 -26.84 0.14
CA ALA A 340 -12.79 -27.65 0.25
C ALA A 340 -11.50 -26.79 0.25
N VAL A 341 -11.45 -25.71 -0.52
CA VAL A 341 -10.32 -24.77 -0.54
C VAL A 341 -10.15 -24.13 0.86
N PHE A 342 -11.24 -23.66 1.46
CA PHE A 342 -11.17 -23.06 2.80
C PHE A 342 -10.83 -24.10 3.88
N ALA A 343 -11.36 -25.33 3.79
CA ALA A 343 -10.99 -26.40 4.71
C ALA A 343 -9.48 -26.74 4.62
N LYS A 344 -8.92 -26.77 3.41
CA LYS A 344 -7.48 -26.97 3.20
C LYS A 344 -6.63 -25.88 3.88
N MET A 345 -7.03 -24.61 3.77
CA MET A 345 -6.33 -23.49 4.45
C MET A 345 -6.44 -23.60 5.97
N ARG A 346 -7.65 -23.90 6.51
CA ARG A 346 -7.81 -24.09 7.97
C ARG A 346 -6.97 -25.24 8.51
N ASN A 347 -6.89 -26.35 7.76
CA ASN A 347 -6.08 -27.49 8.16
C ASN A 347 -4.59 -27.13 8.31
N GLN A 348 -4.06 -26.19 7.53
CA GLN A 348 -2.70 -25.70 7.67
C GLN A 348 -2.50 -24.90 8.97
N LEU A 349 -3.54 -24.28 9.50
CA LEU A 349 -3.51 -23.46 10.71
C LEU A 349 -3.95 -24.21 11.98
N LYS A 350 -4.50 -25.43 11.82
CA LYS A 350 -5.12 -26.19 12.91
C LYS A 350 -4.24 -26.36 14.15
N ASN A 351 -2.96 -26.67 13.96
CA ASN A 351 -2.01 -26.88 15.02
C ASN A 351 -1.28 -25.60 15.48
N GLN A 352 -1.61 -24.45 14.90
CA GLN A 352 -0.97 -23.16 15.17
C GLN A 352 -1.91 -22.19 15.93
N GLN A 353 -3.08 -22.67 16.34
CA GLN A 353 -4.04 -21.87 17.11
C GLN A 353 -3.44 -21.34 18.39
N GLY A 354 -3.59 -20.04 18.66
CA GLY A 354 -3.02 -19.35 19.84
C GLY A 354 -1.53 -19.02 19.71
N GLU A 355 -0.83 -19.48 18.66
CA GLU A 355 0.57 -19.10 18.44
C GLU A 355 0.72 -17.59 18.28
N GLU A 356 1.72 -17.05 18.99
CA GLU A 356 2.12 -15.66 18.82
C GLU A 356 2.98 -15.50 17.57
N ARG A 357 2.65 -14.48 16.78
CA ARG A 357 3.39 -14.06 15.60
C ARG A 357 3.76 -12.60 15.68
N GLU A 358 4.72 -12.19 14.86
CA GLU A 358 5.20 -10.83 14.81
C GLU A 358 5.17 -10.31 13.38
N THR A 359 4.78 -9.03 13.25
CA THR A 359 4.86 -8.25 12.02
C THR A 359 5.44 -6.86 12.29
N LEU A 360 5.44 -5.96 11.31
CA LEU A 360 6.00 -4.61 11.42
C LEU A 360 4.93 -3.55 11.17
N LEU A 361 4.83 -2.59 12.07
CA LEU A 361 4.08 -1.35 11.86
C LEU A 361 5.04 -0.21 11.58
N GLN A 362 4.65 0.70 10.70
CA GLN A 362 5.49 1.84 10.33
C GLN A 362 4.67 3.11 10.18
N ALA A 363 5.23 4.25 10.58
CA ALA A 363 4.76 5.54 10.14
C ALA A 363 5.95 6.39 9.68
N MET A 364 5.75 7.15 8.60
CA MET A 364 6.69 8.09 8.03
C MET A 364 6.09 9.50 8.03
N LEU A 365 6.96 10.52 8.10
CA LEU A 365 6.58 11.91 8.00
C LEU A 365 7.41 12.61 6.92
N ILE A 366 6.72 13.27 5.99
CA ILE A 366 7.30 14.17 4.98
C ILE A 366 6.68 15.53 5.17
N GLY A 367 7.43 16.47 5.75
CA GLY A 367 6.85 17.75 6.17
C GLY A 367 5.74 17.53 7.20
N ASP A 368 4.50 17.89 6.87
CA ASP A 368 3.31 17.74 7.71
C ASP A 368 2.38 16.59 7.25
N VAL A 369 2.81 15.78 6.29
CA VAL A 369 2.05 14.64 5.75
C VAL A 369 2.59 13.33 6.33
N ALA A 370 1.74 12.60 7.04
CA ALA A 370 2.06 11.30 7.62
C ALA A 370 1.56 10.15 6.74
N ILE A 371 2.43 9.16 6.50
CA ILE A 371 2.14 7.91 5.79
C ILE A 371 2.20 6.78 6.80
N VAL A 372 1.14 5.98 6.88
CA VAL A 372 1.01 4.90 7.86
C VAL A 372 1.03 3.55 7.16
N GLY A 373 2.08 2.77 7.36
CA GLY A 373 2.24 1.42 6.81
C GLY A 373 1.57 0.36 7.68
N VAL A 374 0.60 -0.37 7.11
CA VAL A 374 -0.13 -1.48 7.74
C VAL A 374 0.14 -2.77 6.99
N PRO A 375 0.57 -3.86 7.64
CA PRO A 375 0.98 -5.12 6.99
C PRO A 375 -0.19 -6.06 6.67
N ALA A 376 -1.34 -5.55 6.23
CA ALA A 376 -2.58 -6.32 6.12
C ALA A 376 -3.54 -5.71 5.10
N GLU A 377 -4.52 -6.48 4.66
CA GLU A 377 -5.74 -5.96 4.03
C GLU A 377 -6.63 -5.34 5.12
N TYR A 378 -6.41 -4.05 5.36
CA TYR A 378 -6.92 -3.33 6.52
C TYR A 378 -8.30 -2.75 6.29
N PHE A 379 -9.24 -2.98 7.21
CA PHE A 379 -10.59 -2.45 7.02
C PHE A 379 -10.63 -0.93 7.05
N THR A 380 -11.37 -0.36 6.11
CA THR A 380 -11.48 1.08 5.88
C THR A 380 -11.89 1.86 7.14
N ILE A 381 -12.81 1.30 7.96
CA ILE A 381 -13.25 1.94 9.21
C ILE A 381 -12.09 2.15 10.19
N LEU A 382 -11.16 1.18 10.26
CA LEU A 382 -9.98 1.27 11.11
C LEU A 382 -8.95 2.26 10.56
N GLY A 383 -8.78 2.30 9.23
CA GLY A 383 -7.95 3.31 8.56
C GLY A 383 -8.47 4.74 8.80
N MET A 384 -9.78 4.93 8.71
CA MET A 384 -10.42 6.22 9.01
C MET A 384 -10.30 6.59 10.49
N ASP A 385 -10.33 5.61 11.43
CA ASP A 385 -10.10 5.86 12.85
C ASP A 385 -8.67 6.38 13.10
N ILE A 386 -7.65 5.78 12.46
CA ILE A 386 -6.26 6.27 12.53
C ILE A 386 -6.19 7.72 12.01
N LYS A 387 -6.76 8.01 10.84
CA LYS A 387 -6.77 9.37 10.28
C LYS A 387 -7.41 10.38 11.24
N LYS A 388 -8.54 10.02 11.84
CA LYS A 388 -9.29 10.88 12.79
C LYS A 388 -8.51 11.16 14.08
N ARG A 389 -7.76 10.17 14.58
CA ARG A 389 -7.00 10.23 15.85
C ARG A 389 -5.58 10.74 15.68
N SER A 390 -5.10 10.87 14.44
CA SER A 390 -3.74 11.32 14.14
C SER A 390 -3.49 12.73 14.65
N PRO A 391 -2.28 13.02 15.20
CA PRO A 391 -1.87 14.37 15.57
C PRO A 391 -1.45 15.21 14.35
N PHE A 392 -1.38 14.63 13.16
CA PHE A 392 -1.05 15.31 11.92
C PHE A 392 -2.32 15.65 11.14
N LYS A 393 -2.33 16.83 10.53
CA LYS A 393 -3.47 17.30 9.72
C LYS A 393 -3.74 16.38 8.53
N TYR A 394 -2.66 15.89 7.90
CA TYR A 394 -2.73 15.01 6.76
C TYR A 394 -2.12 13.65 7.12
N THR A 395 -2.94 12.63 7.06
CA THR A 395 -2.52 11.25 7.34
C THR A 395 -3.24 10.33 6.37
N PHE A 396 -2.51 9.43 5.72
CA PHE A 396 -3.10 8.39 4.90
C PHE A 396 -2.47 7.02 5.16
N ILE A 397 -3.21 5.98 4.83
CA ILE A 397 -2.83 4.59 5.06
C ILE A 397 -2.20 4.04 3.80
N ALA A 398 -1.05 3.38 3.92
CA ALA A 398 -0.50 2.45 2.95
C ALA A 398 -0.66 1.04 3.53
N GLU A 399 -1.71 0.32 3.12
CA GLU A 399 -1.89 -1.07 3.55
C GLU A 399 -0.97 -2.02 2.78
N LEU A 400 -0.89 -3.28 3.17
CA LEU A 400 0.03 -4.26 2.57
C LEU A 400 1.49 -3.78 2.58
N ALA A 401 1.86 -3.09 3.65
CA ALA A 401 3.18 -2.49 3.80
C ALA A 401 4.10 -3.35 4.67
N ASN A 402 5.28 -3.68 4.14
CA ASN A 402 6.37 -4.42 4.76
C ASN A 402 6.07 -5.88 5.13
N ASP A 403 4.86 -6.37 5.00
CA ASP A 403 4.42 -7.73 5.29
C ASP A 403 2.99 -7.94 4.78
N TRP A 404 2.49 -9.19 4.89
CA TRP A 404 1.09 -9.52 4.71
C TRP A 404 0.64 -10.55 5.76
N ILE A 405 -0.28 -10.15 6.63
CA ILE A 405 -0.86 -11.00 7.68
C ILE A 405 -2.35 -11.29 7.47
N GLY A 406 -2.82 -11.16 6.23
CA GLY A 406 -4.20 -11.36 5.84
C GLY A 406 -5.10 -10.17 6.12
N TYR A 407 -6.42 -10.38 6.07
CA TYR A 407 -7.40 -9.37 6.45
C TYR A 407 -7.31 -9.03 7.94
N LEU A 408 -7.44 -7.74 8.24
CA LEU A 408 -7.66 -7.25 9.61
C LEU A 408 -9.01 -6.52 9.69
N PRO A 409 -10.08 -7.29 9.94
CA PRO A 409 -11.41 -6.74 10.19
C PRO A 409 -11.49 -6.10 11.59
N ASP A 410 -12.44 -5.17 11.77
CA ASP A 410 -12.86 -4.70 13.09
C ASP A 410 -13.69 -5.77 13.85
N ARG A 411 -13.90 -5.60 15.14
CA ARG A 411 -14.66 -6.53 16.00
C ARG A 411 -16.08 -6.76 15.52
N GLU A 412 -16.73 -5.70 15.02
CA GLU A 412 -18.11 -5.80 14.53
C GLU A 412 -18.17 -6.65 13.25
N ALA A 413 -17.19 -6.53 12.36
CA ALA A 413 -17.09 -7.37 11.18
C ALA A 413 -16.91 -8.85 11.54
N HIS A 414 -16.11 -9.17 12.57
CA HIS A 414 -15.99 -10.54 13.08
C HIS A 414 -17.33 -11.05 13.62
N ARG A 415 -18.11 -10.23 14.33
CA ARG A 415 -19.44 -10.58 14.82
C ARG A 415 -20.45 -10.85 13.70
N LEU A 416 -20.39 -10.04 12.63
CA LEU A 416 -21.27 -10.16 11.48
C LEU A 416 -20.89 -11.32 10.53
N GLY A 417 -19.61 -11.71 10.51
CA GLY A 417 -19.11 -12.75 9.62
C GLY A 417 -18.88 -12.26 8.18
N GLY A 418 -18.80 -13.18 7.26
CA GLY A 418 -18.54 -12.95 5.83
C GLY A 418 -17.10 -13.30 5.46
N TYR A 419 -16.80 -13.31 4.14
CA TYR A 419 -15.55 -13.81 3.56
C TYR A 419 -14.28 -13.32 4.28
N GLN A 420 -14.15 -12.01 4.50
CA GLN A 420 -12.95 -11.42 5.10
C GLN A 420 -12.72 -11.82 6.57
N THR A 421 -13.68 -12.52 7.17
CA THR A 421 -13.60 -13.02 8.54
C THR A 421 -13.57 -14.55 8.62
N TRP A 422 -13.75 -15.27 7.50
CA TRP A 422 -13.65 -16.73 7.52
C TRP A 422 -12.22 -17.16 7.83
N MET A 423 -12.08 -18.22 8.65
CA MET A 423 -10.77 -18.74 9.00
C MET A 423 -10.06 -19.35 7.79
N GLY A 424 -8.83 -18.88 7.55
CA GLY A 424 -7.96 -19.35 6.47
C GLY A 424 -6.68 -18.53 6.39
N LEU A 425 -5.78 -18.85 5.47
CA LEU A 425 -4.52 -18.12 5.29
C LEU A 425 -4.72 -16.63 4.96
N HIS A 426 -5.88 -16.28 4.42
CA HIS A 426 -6.27 -14.91 4.10
C HIS A 426 -6.84 -14.14 5.30
N SER A 427 -7.21 -14.79 6.40
CA SER A 427 -7.78 -14.15 7.60
C SER A 427 -7.65 -15.09 8.80
N TYR A 428 -6.64 -14.86 9.62
CA TYR A 428 -6.31 -15.77 10.74
C TYR A 428 -5.95 -15.05 12.05
N ALA A 429 -5.78 -13.73 12.03
CA ALA A 429 -5.50 -12.98 13.24
C ALA A 429 -6.72 -12.97 14.20
N GLU A 430 -6.46 -12.94 15.49
CA GLU A 430 -7.50 -12.89 16.52
C GLU A 430 -8.36 -11.61 16.42
N PRO A 431 -9.68 -11.69 16.71
CA PRO A 431 -10.54 -10.50 16.73
C PRO A 431 -10.00 -9.42 17.67
N GLY A 432 -10.00 -8.17 17.19
CA GLY A 432 -9.43 -7.02 17.93
C GLY A 432 -7.98 -6.72 17.58
N THR A 433 -7.34 -7.53 16.76
CA THR A 433 -5.99 -7.22 16.26
C THR A 433 -6.00 -5.93 15.43
N GLY A 434 -7.04 -5.71 14.61
CA GLY A 434 -7.16 -4.49 13.82
C GLY A 434 -7.19 -3.21 14.67
N GLU A 435 -7.96 -3.20 15.77
CA GLU A 435 -8.02 -2.07 16.70
C GLU A 435 -6.69 -1.88 17.45
N ARG A 436 -6.01 -2.97 17.87
CA ARG A 436 -4.69 -2.86 18.51
C ARG A 436 -3.64 -2.30 17.57
N VAL A 437 -3.71 -2.64 16.29
CA VAL A 437 -2.86 -2.05 15.23
C VAL A 437 -3.13 -0.54 15.13
N ALA A 438 -4.40 -0.11 15.13
CA ALA A 438 -4.74 1.32 15.13
C ALA A 438 -4.15 2.04 16.37
N ASP A 439 -4.32 1.47 17.56
CA ASP A 439 -3.80 2.06 18.81
C ASP A 439 -2.27 2.21 18.79
N GLU A 440 -1.55 1.17 18.35
CA GLU A 440 -0.09 1.21 18.26
C GLU A 440 0.39 2.22 17.21
N LEU A 441 -0.28 2.31 16.07
CA LEU A 441 0.05 3.30 15.03
C LEU A 441 -0.22 4.73 15.50
N ILE A 442 -1.26 4.97 16.29
CA ILE A 442 -1.48 6.27 16.93
C ILE A 442 -0.36 6.59 17.93
N ALA A 443 0.12 5.59 18.70
CA ALA A 443 1.27 5.79 19.57
C ALA A 443 2.53 6.17 18.78
N ILE A 444 2.78 5.50 17.64
CA ILE A 444 3.89 5.83 16.72
C ILE A 444 3.74 7.25 16.15
N LEU A 445 2.54 7.64 15.70
CA LEU A 445 2.28 8.98 15.18
C LEU A 445 2.50 10.08 16.24
N ASN A 446 2.08 9.84 17.48
CA ASN A 446 2.34 10.77 18.60
C ASN A 446 3.85 10.89 18.89
N GLU A 447 4.60 9.79 18.83
CA GLU A 447 6.05 9.82 18.97
C GLU A 447 6.71 10.61 17.83
N LEU A 448 6.26 10.41 16.57
CA LEU A 448 6.71 11.23 15.43
C LEU A 448 6.44 12.71 15.65
N LYS A 449 5.27 13.06 16.23
CA LYS A 449 4.90 14.45 16.53
C LYS A 449 5.81 15.10 17.57
N VAL A 450 6.28 14.31 18.53
CA VAL A 450 7.29 14.78 19.49
C VAL A 450 8.65 14.99 18.82
N ARG A 451 9.06 14.09 17.93
CA ARG A 451 10.34 14.18 17.19
C ARG A 451 10.35 15.27 16.10
N GLU A 452 9.16 15.68 15.62
CA GLU A 452 9.00 16.77 14.65
C GLU A 452 9.40 18.12 15.26
N LYS A 453 9.13 18.34 16.55
CA LYS A 453 9.54 19.55 17.31
C LYS A 453 11.06 19.55 17.55
#